data_f0eb9c87830343d3d0909ec4e43b79ae
#
_entry.id   f0eb9c87830343d3d0909ec4e43b79ae
#
_cell.length_a   1.000
_cell.length_b   1.000
_cell.length_c   1.000
_cell.angle_alpha   90.00
_cell.angle_beta   90.00
_cell.angle_gamma   90.00
#
_symmetry.space_group_name_H-M   'P 1'
#
loop_
_entity.id
_entity.type
_entity.pdbx_description
1 polymer ?
#
loop_
_entity_poly.entity_id
_entity_poly.type
_entity_poly.pdbx_seq_one_letter_code
_entity_poly.pdbx_strand_id
1 'polypeptide(L)'
;MPRRYALALLCLAILLATLAPLRCYADDYPSRPIHLIITTPAGSLVDVLGRLYAEAMSARLGQPIVVDNRSGGMTMLGTDVLSHADPDGYTLMIGPSELTMLPFLKKDYRYEPNRDYTPVALVTSSWTVFAIYPGLPVKTLPEFIAYAKANPGKLRYGSGGVGGALHIAVEELKLKTGIDLVHVPYRGGGQAATDAMAGQIDLVSLGLSSARVAEGGKLLILAQTGPSRHPLFPDVPTTAEYGLPEVRMDTWFGLIAPPNTPAAIVERLDRATAEVEQQQSFRDNLAKIGCAPAYLPHAAFAAFIADDLKKWRQLIPAMGIPPIE
;
A
#
# COMPACT_ATOMS: atom_id res chain seq x y z
N MET A 1 2.71 41.15 61.36
CA MET A 1 2.12 41.39 60.03
C MET A 1 2.97 40.93 58.81
N PRO A 2 4.32 40.67 58.83
CA PRO A 2 5.08 40.33 57.61
C PRO A 2 4.90 38.90 57.07
N ARG A 3 4.51 37.90 57.89
CA ARG A 3 4.36 36.51 57.44
C ARG A 3 3.21 36.26 56.46
N ARG A 4 2.12 37.02 56.53
CA ARG A 4 0.94 36.86 55.63
C ARG A 4 1.25 37.34 54.20
N TYR A 5 2.06 38.38 54.04
CA TYR A 5 2.48 38.86 52.71
C TYR A 5 3.50 37.96 52.06
N ALA A 6 4.36 37.29 52.84
CA ALA A 6 5.31 36.30 52.30
C ALA A 6 4.61 35.05 51.75
N LEU A 7 3.55 34.57 52.43
CA LEU A 7 2.75 33.45 51.93
C LEU A 7 1.97 33.82 50.66
N ALA A 8 1.39 35.04 50.62
CA ALA A 8 0.66 35.50 49.43
C ALA A 8 1.57 35.67 48.21
N LEU A 9 2.79 36.16 48.39
CA LEU A 9 3.78 36.27 47.32
C LEU A 9 4.29 34.91 46.86
N LEU A 10 4.44 33.94 47.75
CA LEU A 10 4.82 32.56 47.39
C LEU A 10 3.72 31.87 46.60
N CYS A 11 2.47 32.01 47.00
CA CYS A 11 1.31 31.46 46.27
C CYS A 11 1.16 32.11 44.88
N LEU A 12 1.38 33.40 44.74
CA LEU A 12 1.34 34.11 43.48
C LEU A 12 2.50 33.70 42.55
N ALA A 13 3.69 33.45 43.09
CA ALA A 13 4.83 32.95 42.33
C ALA A 13 4.62 31.50 41.82
N ILE A 14 3.99 30.64 42.64
CA ILE A 14 3.63 29.29 42.26
C ILE A 14 2.53 29.32 41.18
N LEU A 15 1.54 30.22 41.30
CA LEU A 15 0.46 30.36 40.30
C LEU A 15 1.00 30.90 38.97
N LEU A 16 1.98 31.82 38.99
CA LEU A 16 2.66 32.32 37.79
C LEU A 16 3.60 31.28 37.15
N ALA A 17 4.22 30.40 37.95
CA ALA A 17 5.03 29.29 37.43
C ALA A 17 4.19 28.19 36.72
N THR A 18 2.92 28.01 37.12
CA THR A 18 2.01 27.07 36.46
C THR A 18 1.39 27.60 35.15
N LEU A 19 1.55 28.92 34.90
CA LEU A 19 1.16 29.60 33.67
C LEU A 19 2.27 29.66 32.61
N ALA A 20 3.38 28.93 32.81
CA ALA A 20 4.39 28.79 31.75
C ALA A 20 3.65 28.19 30.51
N PRO A 21 3.69 28.85 29.34
CA PRO A 21 3.04 28.33 28.17
C PRO A 21 3.62 26.95 27.92
N LEU A 22 2.74 25.94 27.88
CA LEU A 22 3.06 24.65 27.26
C LEU A 22 3.51 24.99 25.84
N ARG A 23 4.83 25.07 25.63
CA ARG A 23 5.38 25.22 24.29
C ARG A 23 4.79 24.09 23.47
N CYS A 24 3.92 24.47 22.54
CA CYS A 24 3.36 23.55 21.59
C CYS A 24 4.54 23.05 20.74
N TYR A 25 5.01 21.83 20.98
CA TYR A 25 6.09 21.19 20.23
C TYR A 25 5.83 21.13 18.72
N ALA A 26 4.60 21.47 18.29
CA ALA A 26 4.19 21.46 16.90
C ALA A 26 4.69 22.67 16.07
N ASP A 27 5.03 23.80 16.69
CA ASP A 27 5.43 24.98 15.93
C ASP A 27 6.83 24.85 15.29
N ASP A 28 7.70 23.99 15.83
CA ASP A 28 9.06 23.74 15.33
C ASP A 28 9.20 22.41 14.58
N TYR A 29 8.11 21.65 14.36
CA TYR A 29 8.18 20.36 13.66
C TYR A 29 8.08 20.54 12.14
N PRO A 30 8.99 19.88 11.35
CA PRO A 30 10.20 19.17 11.76
C PRO A 30 11.42 20.10 11.88
N SER A 31 12.28 19.88 12.89
CA SER A 31 13.53 20.61 13.11
C SER A 31 14.80 19.80 12.82
N ARG A 32 14.65 18.52 12.47
CA ARG A 32 15.74 17.57 12.14
C ARG A 32 15.29 16.59 11.05
N PRO A 33 16.21 15.81 10.44
CA PRO A 33 15.85 14.82 9.43
C PRO A 33 14.82 13.80 9.93
N ILE A 34 13.91 13.40 9.03
CA ILE A 34 12.89 12.39 9.25
C ILE A 34 13.35 11.07 8.62
N HIS A 35 13.17 9.95 9.30
CA HIS A 35 13.42 8.61 8.75
C HIS A 35 12.15 8.02 8.18
N LEU A 36 12.20 7.59 6.91
CA LEU A 36 11.08 6.95 6.22
C LEU A 36 11.38 5.48 6.00
N ILE A 37 10.72 4.63 6.78
CA ILE A 37 10.85 3.16 6.66
C ILE A 37 10.14 2.69 5.40
N ILE A 38 10.85 1.84 4.63
CA ILE A 38 10.32 1.11 3.49
C ILE A 38 10.45 -0.39 3.77
N THR A 39 9.34 -1.11 3.71
CA THR A 39 9.26 -2.53 4.13
C THR A 39 9.73 -3.53 3.08
N THR A 40 10.25 -3.05 1.96
CA THR A 40 10.69 -3.87 0.82
C THR A 40 12.15 -3.59 0.45
N PRO A 41 12.82 -4.50 -0.28
CA PRO A 41 14.19 -4.26 -0.75
C PRO A 41 14.30 -3.03 -1.64
N ALA A 42 15.50 -2.44 -1.66
CA ALA A 42 15.85 -1.35 -2.56
C ALA A 42 15.60 -1.75 -4.04
N GLY A 43 15.11 -0.79 -4.83
CA GLY A 43 14.73 -0.98 -6.24
C GLY A 43 13.32 -1.59 -6.44
N SER A 44 12.60 -1.96 -5.39
CA SER A 44 11.19 -2.35 -5.49
C SER A 44 10.28 -1.15 -5.79
N LEU A 45 9.02 -1.40 -6.21
CA LEU A 45 8.04 -0.34 -6.42
C LEU A 45 7.89 0.56 -5.19
N VAL A 46 7.80 -0.03 -3.99
CA VAL A 46 7.61 0.74 -2.74
C VAL A 46 8.86 1.58 -2.41
N ASP A 47 10.06 1.08 -2.69
CA ASP A 47 11.30 1.85 -2.51
C ASP A 47 11.37 3.04 -3.47
N VAL A 48 11.08 2.82 -4.75
CA VAL A 48 11.05 3.91 -5.74
C VAL A 48 10.00 4.95 -5.39
N LEU A 49 8.79 4.52 -5.01
CA LEU A 49 7.73 5.39 -4.51
C LEU A 49 8.18 6.18 -3.28
N GLY A 50 8.76 5.48 -2.29
CA GLY A 50 9.24 6.10 -1.04
C GLY A 50 10.29 7.19 -1.28
N ARG A 51 11.20 6.98 -2.24
CA ARG A 51 12.21 7.99 -2.62
C ARG A 51 11.60 9.20 -3.33
N LEU A 52 10.68 8.97 -4.27
CA LEU A 52 9.94 10.05 -4.93
C LEU A 52 9.14 10.89 -3.91
N TYR A 53 8.47 10.21 -2.99
CA TYR A 53 7.70 10.84 -1.94
C TYR A 53 8.59 11.60 -0.95
N ALA A 54 9.71 11.00 -0.52
CA ALA A 54 10.68 11.61 0.39
C ALA A 54 11.28 12.91 -0.20
N GLU A 55 11.62 12.91 -1.48
CA GLU A 55 12.12 14.10 -2.19
C GLU A 55 11.09 15.23 -2.19
N ALA A 56 9.83 14.93 -2.60
CA ALA A 56 8.77 15.91 -2.65
C ALA A 56 8.39 16.46 -1.26
N MET A 57 8.31 15.59 -0.26
CA MET A 57 8.01 15.96 1.13
C MET A 57 9.14 16.76 1.79
N SER A 58 10.41 16.42 1.50
CA SER A 58 11.57 17.18 2.02
C SER A 58 11.50 18.64 1.62
N ALA A 59 11.12 18.92 0.36
CA ALA A 59 10.95 20.28 -0.12
C ALA A 59 9.79 21.04 0.58
N ARG A 60 8.74 20.32 1.02
CA ARG A 60 7.58 20.91 1.70
C ARG A 60 7.79 21.12 3.20
N LEU A 61 8.51 20.20 3.82
CA LEU A 61 8.76 20.24 5.26
C LEU A 61 10.03 21.03 5.62
N GLY A 62 10.90 21.31 4.65
CA GLY A 62 12.16 22.03 4.87
C GLY A 62 13.23 21.21 5.62
N GLN A 63 13.01 19.89 5.76
CA GLN A 63 13.95 18.96 6.38
C GLN A 63 14.15 17.73 5.51
N PRO A 64 15.34 17.14 5.48
CA PRO A 64 15.61 15.92 4.73
C PRO A 64 14.75 14.74 5.22
N ILE A 65 14.23 13.95 4.29
CA ILE A 65 13.62 12.65 4.60
C ILE A 65 14.55 11.55 4.09
N VAL A 66 15.05 10.74 5.02
CA VAL A 66 16.03 9.68 4.77
C VAL A 66 15.30 8.34 4.66
N VAL A 67 15.38 7.71 3.49
CA VAL A 67 14.76 6.39 3.26
C VAL A 67 15.61 5.30 3.90
N ASP A 68 14.97 4.44 4.71
CA ASP A 68 15.55 3.29 5.38
C ASP A 68 14.79 2.00 5.01
N ASN A 69 15.44 1.12 4.24
CA ASN A 69 14.84 -0.13 3.81
C ASN A 69 14.93 -1.19 4.92
N ARG A 70 13.79 -1.54 5.54
CA ARG A 70 13.62 -2.57 6.58
C ARG A 70 12.77 -3.73 6.05
N SER A 71 13.30 -4.48 5.10
CA SER A 71 12.60 -5.58 4.45
C SER A 71 12.70 -6.88 5.25
N GLY A 72 11.59 -7.63 5.32
CA GLY A 72 11.54 -8.94 5.95
C GLY A 72 10.19 -9.27 6.58
N GLY A 73 9.91 -10.58 6.73
CA GLY A 73 8.71 -11.08 7.38
C GLY A 73 7.38 -10.59 6.78
N MET A 74 7.32 -10.36 5.46
CA MET A 74 6.12 -9.80 4.81
C MET A 74 5.69 -8.48 5.48
N THR A 75 6.55 -7.46 5.48
CA THR A 75 6.38 -6.14 6.12
C THR A 75 6.59 -6.09 7.64
N MET A 76 6.55 -7.22 8.34
CA MET A 76 6.56 -7.25 9.80
C MET A 76 7.80 -6.58 10.41
N LEU A 77 8.99 -6.74 9.83
CA LEU A 77 10.22 -6.12 10.36
C LEU A 77 10.13 -4.58 10.38
N GLY A 78 9.68 -3.97 9.29
CA GLY A 78 9.52 -2.52 9.25
C GLY A 78 8.39 -2.02 10.15
N THR A 79 7.29 -2.77 10.23
CA THR A 79 6.17 -2.46 11.13
C THR A 79 6.58 -2.56 12.60
N ASP A 80 7.44 -3.53 12.95
CA ASP A 80 7.98 -3.66 14.31
C ASP A 80 8.83 -2.44 14.69
N VAL A 81 9.71 -2.02 13.81
CA VAL A 81 10.53 -0.80 14.03
C VAL A 81 9.64 0.43 14.22
N LEU A 82 8.59 0.59 13.39
CA LEU A 82 7.68 1.73 13.50
C LEU A 82 6.89 1.69 14.82
N SER A 83 6.32 0.54 15.19
CA SER A 83 5.45 0.40 16.37
C SER A 83 6.15 0.69 17.70
N HIS A 84 7.49 0.59 17.73
CA HIS A 84 8.33 0.86 18.91
C HIS A 84 9.07 2.21 18.83
N ALA A 85 8.89 2.96 17.74
CA ALA A 85 9.51 4.27 17.60
C ALA A 85 8.80 5.33 18.44
N ASP A 86 9.53 6.40 18.80
CA ASP A 86 8.95 7.54 19.51
C ASP A 86 7.85 8.20 18.67
N PRO A 87 6.72 8.60 19.29
CA PRO A 87 5.60 9.21 18.58
C PRO A 87 5.82 10.71 18.29
N ASP A 88 7.02 11.06 17.87
CA ASP A 88 7.48 12.44 17.66
C ASP A 88 7.50 12.87 16.18
N GLY A 89 7.06 11.98 15.27
CA GLY A 89 6.98 12.24 13.84
C GLY A 89 8.30 12.11 13.08
N TYR A 90 9.40 11.75 13.72
CA TYR A 90 10.70 11.62 13.05
C TYR A 90 11.00 10.20 12.54
N THR A 91 10.15 9.24 12.85
CA THR A 91 10.14 7.92 12.23
C THR A 91 8.77 7.71 11.60
N LEU A 92 8.74 7.52 10.29
CA LEU A 92 7.52 7.32 9.51
C LEU A 92 7.69 6.06 8.64
N MET A 93 6.60 5.56 8.07
CA MET A 93 6.65 4.42 7.14
C MET A 93 5.70 4.64 5.97
N ILE A 94 6.13 4.23 4.77
CA ILE A 94 5.18 3.94 3.70
C ILE A 94 4.60 2.55 3.97
N GLY A 95 3.38 2.53 4.50
CA GLY A 95 2.63 1.32 4.78
C GLY A 95 1.94 0.81 3.52
N PRO A 96 2.19 -0.46 3.14
CA PRO A 96 1.52 -1.07 1.99
C PRO A 96 0.21 -1.76 2.39
N SER A 97 -0.63 -2.09 1.42
CA SER A 97 -1.93 -2.77 1.58
C SER A 97 -1.86 -4.12 2.31
N GLU A 98 -0.70 -4.76 2.35
CA GLU A 98 -0.45 -5.98 3.11
C GLU A 98 -0.78 -5.82 4.60
N LEU A 99 -0.70 -4.61 5.15
CA LEU A 99 -1.06 -4.33 6.55
C LEU A 99 -2.51 -4.69 6.90
N THR A 100 -3.41 -4.66 5.92
CA THR A 100 -4.83 -5.02 6.11
C THR A 100 -5.16 -6.45 5.70
N MET A 101 -4.33 -7.08 4.87
CA MET A 101 -4.51 -8.46 4.42
C MET A 101 -3.85 -9.48 5.35
N LEU A 102 -2.64 -9.19 5.84
CA LEU A 102 -1.84 -10.10 6.66
C LEU A 102 -2.52 -10.58 7.95
N PRO A 103 -3.37 -9.79 8.64
CA PRO A 103 -4.13 -10.29 9.79
C PRO A 103 -4.97 -11.53 9.51
N PHE A 104 -5.32 -11.80 8.25
CA PHE A 104 -6.15 -12.93 7.83
C PHE A 104 -5.38 -14.01 7.05
N LEU A 105 -4.14 -13.72 6.68
CA LEU A 105 -3.26 -14.63 5.93
C LEU A 105 -2.17 -15.26 6.78
N LYS A 106 -1.62 -14.51 7.76
CA LYS A 106 -0.45 -14.93 8.51
C LYS A 106 -0.80 -15.22 9.96
N LYS A 107 -0.50 -16.45 10.44
CA LYS A 107 -0.89 -16.91 11.78
C LYS A 107 -0.28 -16.09 12.92
N ASP A 108 0.95 -15.62 12.76
CA ASP A 108 1.70 -14.87 13.76
C ASP A 108 1.65 -13.34 13.55
N TYR A 109 0.76 -12.85 12.67
CA TYR A 109 0.58 -11.40 12.48
C TYR A 109 -0.10 -10.78 13.69
N ARG A 110 0.53 -9.75 14.26
CA ARG A 110 0.17 -9.17 15.56
C ARG A 110 -0.15 -7.68 15.56
N TYR A 111 0.02 -7.02 14.42
CA TYR A 111 -0.15 -5.56 14.34
C TYR A 111 -1.59 -5.19 13.97
N GLU A 112 -2.12 -4.14 14.63
CA GLU A 112 -3.47 -3.61 14.40
C GLU A 112 -3.41 -2.10 14.15
N PRO A 113 -4.18 -1.57 13.19
CA PRO A 113 -4.32 -0.13 12.97
C PRO A 113 -4.78 0.59 14.24
N ASN A 114 -4.32 1.81 14.45
CA ASN A 114 -4.60 2.66 15.62
C ASN A 114 -4.07 2.15 16.98
N ARG A 115 -3.71 0.87 17.10
CA ARG A 115 -3.01 0.34 18.27
C ARG A 115 -1.49 0.38 18.06
N ASP A 116 -1.02 -0.11 16.93
CA ASP A 116 0.42 -0.31 16.66
C ASP A 116 0.98 0.70 15.65
N TYR A 117 0.11 1.47 14.99
CA TYR A 117 0.48 2.59 14.13
C TYR A 117 -0.68 3.57 13.94
N THR A 118 -0.35 4.81 13.59
CA THR A 118 -1.29 5.90 13.31
C THR A 118 -1.32 6.13 11.79
N PRO A 119 -2.45 5.95 11.08
CA PRO A 119 -2.59 6.38 9.70
C PRO A 119 -2.40 7.89 9.59
N VAL A 120 -1.68 8.39 8.58
CA VAL A 120 -1.49 9.84 8.36
C VAL A 120 -2.23 10.29 7.10
N ALA A 121 -1.92 9.67 5.97
CA ALA A 121 -2.59 9.95 4.70
C ALA A 121 -2.43 8.77 3.74
N LEU A 122 -3.43 8.50 2.91
CA LEU A 122 -3.22 7.68 1.73
C LEU A 122 -2.43 8.52 0.72
N VAL A 123 -1.33 7.96 0.19
CA VAL A 123 -0.46 8.66 -0.76
C VAL A 123 -0.83 8.28 -2.19
N THR A 124 -0.88 6.98 -2.49
CA THR A 124 -1.10 6.53 -3.85
C THR A 124 -1.67 5.12 -3.87
N SER A 125 -2.20 4.71 -5.01
CA SER A 125 -2.60 3.33 -5.27
C SER A 125 -1.98 2.82 -6.58
N SER A 126 -1.91 1.51 -6.68
CA SER A 126 -1.58 0.78 -7.89
C SER A 126 -2.53 -0.40 -7.99
N TRP A 127 -2.56 -1.07 -9.12
CA TRP A 127 -3.35 -2.28 -9.29
C TRP A 127 -2.65 -3.29 -10.18
N THR A 128 -3.26 -4.43 -10.34
CA THR A 128 -2.70 -5.53 -11.13
C THR A 128 -3.35 -5.61 -12.50
N VAL A 129 -2.71 -6.36 -13.38
CA VAL A 129 -3.28 -6.78 -14.65
C VAL A 129 -3.30 -8.30 -14.73
N PHE A 130 -4.26 -8.83 -15.46
CA PHE A 130 -4.29 -10.23 -15.90
C PHE A 130 -3.75 -10.32 -17.30
N ALA A 131 -2.65 -11.06 -17.49
CA ALA A 131 -2.02 -11.28 -18.77
C ALA A 131 -1.90 -12.78 -19.04
N ILE A 132 -2.04 -13.17 -20.32
CA ILE A 132 -1.98 -14.57 -20.74
C ILE A 132 -0.87 -14.82 -21.76
N TYR A 133 -0.47 -16.08 -21.89
CA TYR A 133 0.33 -16.56 -23.00
C TYR A 133 -0.44 -16.36 -24.32
N PRO A 134 0.14 -15.70 -25.35
CA PRO A 134 -0.58 -15.38 -26.59
C PRO A 134 -0.97 -16.59 -27.43
N GLY A 135 -0.40 -17.77 -27.16
CA GLY A 135 -0.77 -19.03 -27.83
C GLY A 135 -2.09 -19.62 -27.39
N LEU A 136 -2.75 -19.11 -26.36
CA LEU A 136 -4.11 -19.51 -26.01
C LEU A 136 -5.12 -19.01 -27.06
N PRO A 137 -6.19 -19.77 -27.37
CA PRO A 137 -7.18 -19.43 -28.39
C PRO A 137 -8.24 -18.43 -27.88
N VAL A 138 -7.82 -17.44 -27.09
CA VAL A 138 -8.67 -16.40 -26.45
C VAL A 138 -7.98 -15.05 -26.48
N LYS A 139 -8.76 -13.95 -26.54
CA LYS A 139 -8.22 -12.58 -26.67
C LYS A 139 -8.81 -11.60 -25.66
N THR A 140 -9.85 -11.99 -24.95
CA THR A 140 -10.54 -11.13 -23.96
C THR A 140 -10.71 -11.87 -22.64
N LEU A 141 -10.93 -11.13 -21.54
CA LEU A 141 -11.19 -11.75 -20.24
C LEU A 141 -12.45 -12.64 -20.23
N PRO A 142 -13.58 -12.25 -20.84
CA PRO A 142 -14.75 -13.14 -20.96
C PRO A 142 -14.46 -14.44 -21.72
N GLU A 143 -13.70 -14.39 -22.83
CA GLU A 143 -13.29 -15.59 -23.57
C GLU A 143 -12.38 -16.48 -22.72
N PHE A 144 -11.42 -15.89 -21.96
CA PHE A 144 -10.57 -16.64 -21.05
C PHE A 144 -11.39 -17.35 -19.96
N ILE A 145 -12.36 -16.65 -19.37
CA ILE A 145 -13.25 -17.22 -18.35
C ILE A 145 -14.05 -18.40 -18.94
N ALA A 146 -14.61 -18.26 -20.14
CA ALA A 146 -15.35 -19.33 -20.82
C ALA A 146 -14.44 -20.53 -21.11
N TYR A 147 -13.22 -20.26 -21.58
CA TYR A 147 -12.23 -21.31 -21.89
C TYR A 147 -11.78 -22.04 -20.60
N ALA A 148 -11.53 -21.31 -19.51
CA ALA A 148 -11.18 -21.90 -18.23
C ALA A 148 -12.29 -22.77 -17.65
N LYS A 149 -13.58 -22.36 -17.78
CA LYS A 149 -14.75 -23.17 -17.38
C LYS A 149 -14.87 -24.46 -18.18
N ALA A 150 -14.48 -24.44 -19.45
CA ALA A 150 -14.47 -25.63 -20.30
C ALA A 150 -13.27 -26.56 -20.02
N ASN A 151 -12.27 -26.09 -19.27
CA ASN A 151 -11.05 -26.81 -18.96
C ASN A 151 -10.69 -26.76 -17.47
N PRO A 152 -11.58 -27.19 -16.55
CA PRO A 152 -11.37 -27.07 -15.11
C PRO A 152 -10.08 -27.78 -14.65
N GLY A 153 -9.28 -27.12 -13.83
CA GLY A 153 -8.04 -27.64 -13.26
C GLY A 153 -6.89 -27.87 -14.25
N LYS A 154 -7.04 -27.48 -15.54
CA LYS A 154 -5.99 -27.68 -16.55
C LYS A 154 -5.09 -26.47 -16.72
N LEU A 155 -5.64 -25.24 -16.58
CA LEU A 155 -4.90 -24.01 -16.75
C LEU A 155 -4.11 -23.66 -15.50
N ARG A 156 -2.87 -23.19 -15.69
CA ARG A 156 -1.97 -22.77 -14.61
C ARG A 156 -1.84 -21.27 -14.59
N TYR A 157 -1.81 -20.69 -13.38
CA TYR A 157 -1.50 -19.27 -13.23
C TYR A 157 -0.30 -19.04 -12.32
N GLY A 158 0.47 -18.00 -12.62
CA GLY A 158 1.63 -17.58 -11.84
C GLY A 158 1.37 -16.31 -11.03
N SER A 159 1.99 -16.24 -9.86
CA SER A 159 2.02 -15.05 -9.01
C SER A 159 3.39 -14.86 -8.35
N GLY A 160 3.58 -13.74 -7.67
CA GLY A 160 4.80 -13.45 -6.90
C GLY A 160 4.91 -14.17 -5.55
N GLY A 161 4.09 -15.22 -5.31
CA GLY A 161 4.08 -16.00 -4.08
C GLY A 161 2.70 -16.08 -3.44
N VAL A 162 2.56 -17.05 -2.52
CA VAL A 162 1.30 -17.29 -1.81
C VAL A 162 0.95 -16.10 -0.91
N GLY A 163 -0.31 -15.65 -0.94
CA GLY A 163 -0.82 -14.57 -0.09
C GLY A 163 -0.43 -13.15 -0.51
N GLY A 164 0.43 -12.98 -1.52
CA GLY A 164 0.71 -11.66 -2.08
C GLY A 164 -0.43 -11.11 -2.96
N ALA A 165 -0.44 -9.80 -3.20
CA ALA A 165 -1.49 -9.12 -3.98
C ALA A 165 -1.75 -9.77 -5.35
N LEU A 166 -0.69 -10.21 -6.05
CA LEU A 166 -0.80 -10.87 -7.36
C LEU A 166 -1.50 -12.23 -7.27
N HIS A 167 -1.34 -12.97 -6.17
CA HIS A 167 -2.05 -14.22 -5.92
C HIS A 167 -3.52 -13.95 -5.60
N ILE A 168 -3.78 -13.05 -4.66
CA ILE A 168 -5.12 -12.68 -4.21
C ILE A 168 -5.98 -12.20 -5.38
N ALA A 169 -5.44 -11.41 -6.31
CA ALA A 169 -6.15 -10.94 -7.50
C ALA A 169 -6.73 -12.09 -8.34
N VAL A 170 -5.96 -13.16 -8.55
CA VAL A 170 -6.44 -14.32 -9.33
C VAL A 170 -7.41 -15.16 -8.49
N GLU A 171 -7.18 -15.34 -7.20
CA GLU A 171 -8.12 -16.06 -6.34
C GLU A 171 -9.47 -15.32 -6.23
N GLU A 172 -9.48 -13.97 -6.24
CA GLU A 172 -10.71 -13.19 -6.33
C GLU A 172 -11.42 -13.41 -7.67
N LEU A 173 -10.68 -13.44 -8.79
CA LEU A 173 -11.24 -13.79 -10.10
C LEU A 173 -11.85 -15.20 -10.09
N LYS A 174 -11.15 -16.20 -9.53
CA LYS A 174 -11.67 -17.58 -9.39
C LYS A 174 -12.96 -17.61 -8.56
N LEU A 175 -12.94 -16.96 -7.40
CA LEU A 175 -14.10 -16.89 -6.49
C LEU A 175 -15.34 -16.29 -7.18
N LYS A 176 -15.16 -15.20 -7.94
CA LYS A 176 -16.27 -14.48 -8.57
C LYS A 176 -16.78 -15.12 -9.85
N THR A 177 -15.94 -15.83 -10.57
CA THR A 177 -16.31 -16.43 -11.86
C THR A 177 -16.54 -17.92 -11.82
N GLY A 178 -16.11 -18.60 -10.76
CA GLY A 178 -16.19 -20.06 -10.62
C GLY A 178 -15.24 -20.83 -11.52
N ILE A 179 -14.18 -20.21 -12.05
CA ILE A 179 -13.13 -20.90 -12.81
C ILE A 179 -12.19 -21.64 -11.89
N ASP A 180 -11.68 -22.78 -12.35
CA ASP A 180 -10.68 -23.58 -11.63
C ASP A 180 -9.32 -23.50 -12.33
N LEU A 181 -8.34 -22.87 -11.63
CA LEU A 181 -6.98 -22.66 -12.10
C LEU A 181 -5.99 -23.18 -11.06
N VAL A 182 -4.89 -23.80 -11.52
CA VAL A 182 -3.82 -24.30 -10.67
C VAL A 182 -2.81 -23.20 -10.39
N HIS A 183 -2.58 -22.88 -9.11
CA HIS A 183 -1.58 -21.90 -8.72
C HIS A 183 -0.15 -22.43 -8.80
N VAL A 184 0.73 -21.67 -9.44
CA VAL A 184 2.18 -21.89 -9.49
C VAL A 184 2.86 -20.70 -8.81
N PRO A 185 3.31 -20.81 -7.55
CA PRO A 185 3.95 -19.73 -6.83
C PRO A 185 5.41 -19.53 -7.28
N TYR A 186 5.80 -18.28 -7.51
CA TYR A 186 7.16 -17.85 -7.83
C TYR A 186 7.72 -16.96 -6.71
N ARG A 187 9.03 -16.72 -6.69
CA ARG A 187 9.68 -15.79 -5.74
C ARG A 187 9.43 -14.31 -6.07
N GLY A 188 8.76 -14.02 -7.21
CA GLY A 188 8.40 -12.69 -7.66
C GLY A 188 7.72 -12.70 -9.01
N GLY A 189 6.95 -11.64 -9.32
CA GLY A 189 6.17 -11.55 -10.56
C GLY A 189 7.00 -11.60 -11.85
N GLY A 190 8.28 -11.19 -11.80
CA GLY A 190 9.17 -11.24 -12.97
C GLY A 190 9.48 -12.66 -13.46
N GLN A 191 9.69 -13.62 -12.54
CA GLN A 191 9.87 -15.03 -12.90
C GLN A 191 8.58 -15.61 -13.49
N ALA A 192 7.44 -15.33 -12.85
CA ALA A 192 6.14 -15.75 -13.37
C ALA A 192 5.87 -15.21 -14.79
N ALA A 193 6.21 -13.93 -15.03
CA ALA A 193 6.09 -13.32 -16.35
C ALA A 193 6.96 -14.03 -17.41
N THR A 194 8.20 -14.40 -17.05
CA THR A 194 9.11 -15.13 -17.95
C THR A 194 8.51 -16.49 -18.36
N ASP A 195 7.98 -17.25 -17.40
CA ASP A 195 7.37 -18.56 -17.66
C ASP A 195 6.06 -18.42 -18.43
N ALA A 196 5.26 -17.35 -18.17
CA ALA A 196 4.09 -17.06 -18.97
C ALA A 196 4.44 -16.71 -20.43
N MET A 197 5.48 -15.93 -20.70
CA MET A 197 5.97 -15.63 -22.04
C MET A 197 6.45 -16.88 -22.77
N ALA A 198 6.98 -17.87 -22.04
CA ALA A 198 7.43 -19.15 -22.57
C ALA A 198 6.29 -20.20 -22.71
N GLY A 199 5.03 -19.87 -22.32
CA GLY A 199 3.90 -20.80 -22.33
C GLY A 199 3.98 -21.92 -21.29
N GLN A 200 4.81 -21.77 -20.24
CA GLN A 200 4.90 -22.72 -19.15
C GLN A 200 3.71 -22.60 -18.17
N ILE A 201 3.12 -21.42 -18.10
CA ILE A 201 1.87 -21.10 -17.42
C ILE A 201 0.96 -20.31 -18.35
N ASP A 202 -0.35 -20.38 -18.13
CA ASP A 202 -1.37 -19.87 -19.02
C ASP A 202 -1.77 -18.42 -18.70
N LEU A 203 -1.84 -18.08 -17.41
CA LEU A 203 -2.19 -16.76 -16.89
C LEU A 203 -1.09 -16.26 -15.92
N VAL A 204 -0.84 -14.99 -15.92
CA VAL A 204 -0.02 -14.33 -14.91
C VAL A 204 -0.69 -13.05 -14.42
N SER A 205 -0.69 -12.82 -13.12
CA SER A 205 -1.03 -11.53 -12.54
C SER A 205 0.24 -10.71 -12.32
N LEU A 206 0.25 -9.47 -12.81
CA LEU A 206 1.40 -8.56 -12.76
C LEU A 206 0.98 -7.21 -12.20
N GLY A 207 1.86 -6.56 -11.44
CA GLY A 207 1.71 -5.14 -11.15
C GLY A 207 1.89 -4.29 -12.41
N LEU A 208 1.26 -3.12 -12.49
CA LEU A 208 1.27 -2.25 -13.69
C LEU A 208 2.68 -1.96 -14.22
N SER A 209 3.64 -1.62 -13.35
CA SER A 209 5.02 -1.37 -13.79
C SER A 209 5.69 -2.60 -14.41
N SER A 210 5.45 -3.77 -13.84
CA SER A 210 6.00 -5.04 -14.34
C SER A 210 5.30 -5.53 -15.61
N ALA A 211 4.06 -5.13 -15.83
CA ALA A 211 3.26 -5.52 -17.00
C ALA A 211 3.81 -4.96 -18.33
N ARG A 212 4.72 -3.99 -18.27
CA ARG A 212 5.44 -3.50 -19.48
C ARG A 212 6.23 -4.59 -20.20
N VAL A 213 6.56 -5.70 -19.54
CA VAL A 213 7.16 -6.88 -20.22
C VAL A 213 6.24 -7.50 -21.28
N ALA A 214 4.93 -7.19 -21.24
CA ALA A 214 3.96 -7.59 -22.28
C ALA A 214 4.11 -6.77 -23.58
N GLU A 215 4.81 -5.63 -23.54
CA GLU A 215 5.06 -4.83 -24.74
C GLU A 215 5.75 -5.67 -25.81
N GLY A 216 5.38 -5.49 -27.07
CA GLY A 216 5.89 -6.29 -28.18
C GLY A 216 5.19 -7.65 -28.37
N GLY A 217 4.02 -7.85 -27.73
CA GLY A 217 3.17 -9.03 -27.95
C GLY A 217 3.63 -10.31 -27.26
N LYS A 218 4.58 -10.22 -26.33
CA LYS A 218 5.06 -11.38 -25.56
C LYS A 218 4.02 -11.95 -24.59
N LEU A 219 3.13 -11.11 -24.10
CA LEU A 219 1.95 -11.47 -23.32
C LEU A 219 0.76 -10.67 -23.85
N LEU A 220 -0.43 -11.21 -23.74
CA LEU A 220 -1.67 -10.50 -24.02
C LEU A 220 -2.31 -10.09 -22.69
N ILE A 221 -2.40 -8.78 -22.43
CA ILE A 221 -3.08 -8.25 -21.23
C ILE A 221 -4.58 -8.27 -21.52
N LEU A 222 -5.34 -8.96 -20.67
CA LEU A 222 -6.80 -9.13 -20.82
C LEU A 222 -7.59 -8.05 -20.07
N ALA A 223 -7.13 -7.66 -18.88
CA ALA A 223 -7.82 -6.70 -18.04
C ALA A 223 -6.90 -6.10 -16.99
N GLN A 224 -7.29 -4.94 -16.47
CA GLN A 224 -6.74 -4.31 -15.26
C GLN A 224 -7.76 -4.37 -14.13
N THR A 225 -7.28 -4.52 -12.89
CA THR A 225 -8.14 -4.64 -11.69
C THR A 225 -8.48 -3.30 -11.03
N GLY A 226 -8.02 -2.19 -11.58
CA GLY A 226 -8.19 -0.87 -10.99
C GLY A 226 -9.58 -0.24 -11.22
N PRO A 227 -9.83 0.90 -10.57
CA PRO A 227 -11.10 1.63 -10.68
C PRO A 227 -11.32 2.25 -12.07
N SER A 228 -10.26 2.46 -12.81
CA SER A 228 -10.25 3.01 -14.16
C SER A 228 -9.06 2.48 -14.94
N ARG A 229 -9.03 2.72 -16.25
CA ARG A 229 -7.86 2.38 -17.06
C ARG A 229 -6.66 3.24 -16.68
N HIS A 230 -5.52 2.60 -16.47
CA HIS A 230 -4.28 3.32 -16.17
C HIS A 230 -3.65 3.90 -17.43
N PRO A 231 -3.04 5.09 -17.37
CA PRO A 231 -2.38 5.72 -18.52
C PRO A 231 -1.29 4.88 -19.20
N LEU A 232 -0.65 3.95 -18.49
CA LEU A 232 0.30 3.01 -19.09
C LEU A 232 -0.38 2.00 -20.03
N PHE A 233 -1.66 1.69 -19.83
CA PHE A 233 -2.42 0.70 -20.60
C PHE A 233 -3.83 1.24 -20.92
N PRO A 234 -3.96 2.35 -21.69
CA PRO A 234 -5.24 3.01 -21.90
C PRO A 234 -6.24 2.17 -22.72
N ASP A 235 -5.73 1.24 -23.51
CA ASP A 235 -6.55 0.38 -24.36
C ASP A 235 -6.99 -0.93 -23.67
N VAL A 236 -6.43 -1.23 -22.49
CA VAL A 236 -6.79 -2.44 -21.72
C VAL A 236 -8.01 -2.16 -20.87
N PRO A 237 -9.13 -2.87 -21.03
CA PRO A 237 -10.33 -2.68 -20.21
C PRO A 237 -10.08 -3.04 -18.74
N THR A 238 -10.89 -2.46 -17.85
CA THR A 238 -10.94 -2.90 -16.44
C THR A 238 -11.81 -4.13 -16.28
N THR A 239 -11.63 -4.86 -15.18
CA THR A 239 -12.53 -5.97 -14.80
C THR A 239 -13.97 -5.50 -14.65
N ALA A 240 -14.20 -4.29 -14.16
CA ALA A 240 -15.52 -3.68 -14.04
C ALA A 240 -16.20 -3.47 -15.41
N GLU A 241 -15.45 -3.08 -16.44
CA GLU A 241 -15.97 -2.95 -17.82
C GLU A 241 -16.42 -4.30 -18.42
N TYR A 242 -15.91 -5.40 -17.88
CA TYR A 242 -16.36 -6.77 -18.21
C TYR A 242 -17.45 -7.30 -17.27
N GLY A 243 -18.07 -6.46 -16.45
CA GLY A 243 -19.15 -6.86 -15.53
C GLY A 243 -18.67 -7.56 -14.25
N LEU A 244 -17.40 -7.38 -13.89
CA LEU A 244 -16.77 -7.95 -12.70
C LEU A 244 -16.20 -6.83 -11.78
N PRO A 245 -17.05 -5.89 -11.31
CA PRO A 245 -16.59 -4.76 -10.49
C PRO A 245 -16.02 -5.18 -9.12
N GLU A 246 -16.36 -6.38 -8.65
CA GLU A 246 -15.85 -6.94 -7.39
C GLU A 246 -14.44 -7.53 -7.54
N VAL A 247 -14.01 -7.91 -8.74
CA VAL A 247 -12.63 -8.37 -9.00
C VAL A 247 -11.72 -7.15 -9.06
N ARG A 248 -11.33 -6.70 -7.88
CA ARG A 248 -10.62 -5.44 -7.71
C ARG A 248 -9.49 -5.57 -6.70
N MET A 249 -8.27 -5.61 -7.21
CA MET A 249 -7.06 -5.63 -6.40
C MET A 249 -6.35 -4.28 -6.46
N ASP A 250 -6.73 -3.40 -5.57
CA ASP A 250 -6.06 -2.12 -5.35
C ASP A 250 -4.94 -2.32 -4.32
N THR A 251 -3.70 -2.14 -4.73
CA THR A 251 -2.57 -2.06 -3.81
C THR A 251 -2.40 -0.60 -3.42
N TRP A 252 -2.71 -0.26 -2.20
CA TRP A 252 -2.56 1.10 -1.70
C TRP A 252 -1.25 1.28 -0.94
N PHE A 253 -0.76 2.53 -0.92
CA PHE A 253 0.42 2.94 -0.17
C PHE A 253 0.10 4.22 0.58
N GLY A 254 0.22 4.18 1.90
CA GLY A 254 -0.10 5.30 2.78
C GLY A 254 1.04 5.67 3.71
N LEU A 255 1.11 6.94 4.07
CA LEU A 255 1.99 7.40 5.13
C LEU A 255 1.40 7.00 6.46
N ILE A 256 2.18 6.33 7.28
CA ILE A 256 1.82 5.96 8.66
C ILE A 256 2.91 6.37 9.62
N ALA A 257 2.53 6.65 10.86
CA ALA A 257 3.37 7.10 11.95
C ALA A 257 3.30 6.12 13.14
N PRO A 258 4.20 6.21 14.13
CA PRO A 258 4.10 5.44 15.37
C PRO A 258 2.75 5.62 16.06
N PRO A 259 2.32 4.66 16.90
CA PRO A 259 1.09 4.81 17.66
C PRO A 259 1.17 6.02 18.59
N ASN A 260 0.04 6.69 18.80
CA ASN A 260 -0.07 7.88 19.65
C ASN A 260 0.71 9.11 19.16
N THR A 261 1.11 9.20 17.90
CA THR A 261 1.69 10.42 17.33
C THR A 261 0.72 11.59 17.51
N PRO A 262 1.18 12.74 18.07
CA PRO A 262 0.31 13.89 18.34
C PRO A 262 -0.45 14.38 17.11
N ALA A 263 -1.72 14.74 17.30
CA ALA A 263 -2.60 15.18 16.21
C ALA A 263 -2.01 16.35 15.39
N ALA A 264 -1.35 17.32 16.04
CA ALA A 264 -0.73 18.43 15.35
C ALA A 264 0.41 18.01 14.37
N ILE A 265 1.15 16.95 14.71
CA ILE A 265 2.17 16.36 13.82
C ILE A 265 1.48 15.64 12.66
N VAL A 266 0.45 14.82 12.95
CA VAL A 266 -0.34 14.13 11.92
C VAL A 266 -0.92 15.13 10.93
N GLU A 267 -1.55 16.19 11.40
CA GLU A 267 -2.13 17.25 10.56
C GLU A 267 -1.06 18.00 9.74
N ARG A 268 0.13 18.22 10.28
CA ARG A 268 1.23 18.85 9.54
C ARG A 268 1.72 17.98 8.41
N LEU A 269 1.88 16.67 8.66
CA LEU A 269 2.28 15.66 7.65
C LEU A 269 1.19 15.45 6.59
N ASP A 270 -0.07 15.39 7.00
CA ASP A 270 -1.23 15.24 6.12
C ASP A 270 -1.34 16.44 5.14
N ARG A 271 -1.26 17.68 5.65
CA ARG A 271 -1.24 18.88 4.81
C ARG A 271 -0.09 18.88 3.80
N ALA A 272 1.12 18.51 4.25
CA ALA A 272 2.27 18.44 3.36
C ALA A 272 2.07 17.38 2.27
N THR A 273 1.47 16.23 2.61
CA THR A 273 1.10 15.18 1.65
C THR A 273 0.09 15.69 0.62
N ALA A 274 -0.96 16.39 1.08
CA ALA A 274 -1.95 16.98 0.20
C ALA A 274 -1.33 17.95 -0.82
N GLU A 275 -0.36 18.77 -0.38
CA GLU A 275 0.37 19.70 -1.25
C GLU A 275 1.27 18.97 -2.26
N VAL A 276 1.93 17.88 -1.86
CA VAL A 276 2.73 17.04 -2.75
C VAL A 276 1.85 16.40 -3.83
N GLU A 277 0.69 15.88 -3.45
CA GLU A 277 -0.27 15.27 -4.36
C GLU A 277 -0.85 16.24 -5.42
N GLN A 278 -0.80 17.54 -5.17
CA GLN A 278 -1.21 18.56 -6.15
C GLN A 278 -0.12 18.86 -7.20
N GLN A 279 1.14 18.44 -6.97
CA GLN A 279 2.24 18.69 -7.89
C GLN A 279 2.11 17.83 -9.14
N GLN A 280 2.04 18.45 -10.32
CA GLN A 280 1.95 17.72 -11.58
C GLN A 280 3.17 16.81 -11.79
N SER A 281 4.38 17.27 -11.45
CA SER A 281 5.59 16.48 -11.55
C SER A 281 5.56 15.20 -10.70
N PHE A 282 4.97 15.26 -9.49
CA PHE A 282 4.80 14.09 -8.63
C PHE A 282 3.81 13.10 -9.26
N ARG A 283 2.67 13.56 -9.74
CA ARG A 283 1.66 12.74 -10.43
C ARG A 283 2.23 12.07 -11.69
N ASP A 284 2.99 12.80 -12.49
CA ASP A 284 3.64 12.27 -13.69
C ASP A 284 4.66 11.16 -13.33
N ASN A 285 5.40 11.34 -12.24
CA ASN A 285 6.34 10.33 -11.76
C ASN A 285 5.62 9.10 -11.19
N LEU A 286 4.52 9.27 -10.46
CA LEU A 286 3.65 8.16 -10.04
C LEU A 286 3.17 7.33 -11.24
N ALA A 287 2.66 7.99 -12.28
CA ALA A 287 2.20 7.31 -13.49
C ALA A 287 3.31 6.48 -14.15
N LYS A 288 4.54 7.00 -14.24
CA LYS A 288 5.70 6.29 -14.82
C LYS A 288 6.05 4.99 -14.08
N ILE A 289 5.82 4.95 -12.76
CA ILE A 289 6.09 3.76 -11.94
C ILE A 289 4.87 2.85 -11.77
N GLY A 290 3.77 3.12 -12.50
CA GLY A 290 2.55 2.30 -12.43
C GLY A 290 1.69 2.57 -11.20
N CYS A 291 1.77 3.77 -10.64
CA CYS A 291 0.93 4.25 -9.55
C CYS A 291 -0.01 5.36 -10.04
N ALA A 292 -1.12 5.53 -9.33
CA ALA A 292 -2.08 6.60 -9.56
C ALA A 292 -2.26 7.45 -8.30
N PRO A 293 -2.44 8.77 -8.41
CA PRO A 293 -2.80 9.61 -7.28
C PRO A 293 -4.05 9.08 -6.57
N ALA A 294 -3.99 8.98 -5.25
CA ALA A 294 -5.11 8.42 -4.47
C ALA A 294 -5.24 9.09 -3.09
N TYR A 295 -4.87 10.36 -2.98
CA TYR A 295 -4.85 11.04 -1.70
C TYR A 295 -6.18 10.94 -0.93
N LEU A 296 -6.07 10.49 0.31
CA LEU A 296 -7.10 10.61 1.34
C LEU A 296 -6.49 11.22 2.60
N PRO A 297 -7.12 12.26 3.18
CA PRO A 297 -6.64 12.84 4.43
C PRO A 297 -6.80 11.86 5.61
N HIS A 298 -6.10 12.14 6.71
CA HIS A 298 -6.00 11.30 7.90
C HIS A 298 -7.30 10.56 8.28
N ALA A 299 -8.38 11.28 8.51
CA ALA A 299 -9.65 10.66 8.95
C ALA A 299 -10.25 9.73 7.89
N ALA A 300 -10.20 10.12 6.61
CA ALA A 300 -10.70 9.32 5.50
C ALA A 300 -9.81 8.09 5.26
N PHE A 301 -8.49 8.21 5.42
CA PHE A 301 -7.57 7.08 5.30
C PHE A 301 -7.75 6.08 6.44
N ALA A 302 -7.97 6.53 7.68
CA ALA A 302 -8.29 5.65 8.80
C ALA A 302 -9.60 4.88 8.56
N ALA A 303 -10.63 5.53 8.03
CA ALA A 303 -11.89 4.88 7.65
C ALA A 303 -11.68 3.87 6.52
N PHE A 304 -10.91 4.23 5.50
CA PHE A 304 -10.54 3.34 4.39
C PHE A 304 -9.84 2.06 4.89
N ILE A 305 -8.85 2.17 5.79
CA ILE A 305 -8.18 1.01 6.40
C ILE A 305 -9.18 0.11 7.14
N ALA A 306 -10.12 0.71 7.89
CA ALA A 306 -11.13 -0.05 8.61
C ALA A 306 -12.08 -0.82 7.67
N ASP A 307 -12.45 -0.24 6.55
CA ASP A 307 -13.30 -0.89 5.54
C ASP A 307 -12.52 -1.95 4.75
N ASP A 308 -11.25 -1.69 4.44
CA ASP A 308 -10.38 -2.66 3.78
C ASP A 308 -10.13 -3.90 4.67
N LEU A 309 -9.95 -3.72 5.98
CA LEU A 309 -9.91 -4.84 6.95
C LEU A 309 -11.20 -5.66 6.95
N LYS A 310 -12.38 -5.02 6.87
CA LYS A 310 -13.67 -5.73 6.79
C LYS A 310 -13.78 -6.53 5.48
N LYS A 311 -13.34 -5.95 4.36
CA LYS A 311 -13.26 -6.60 3.05
C LYS A 311 -12.44 -7.89 3.15
N TRP A 312 -11.20 -7.80 3.63
CA TRP A 312 -10.30 -8.94 3.68
C TRP A 312 -10.70 -10.01 4.69
N ARG A 313 -11.30 -9.63 5.81
CA ARG A 313 -11.90 -10.58 6.78
C ARG A 313 -12.92 -11.51 6.13
N GLN A 314 -13.66 -11.02 5.14
CA GLN A 314 -14.67 -11.80 4.44
C GLN A 314 -14.08 -12.59 3.25
N LEU A 315 -13.22 -11.95 2.46
CA LEU A 315 -12.75 -12.51 1.20
C LEU A 315 -11.68 -13.59 1.38
N ILE A 316 -10.69 -13.40 2.24
CA ILE A 316 -9.57 -14.33 2.38
C ILE A 316 -10.03 -15.74 2.80
N PRO A 317 -10.92 -15.91 3.80
CA PRO A 317 -11.46 -17.23 4.11
C PRO A 317 -12.30 -17.83 2.97
N ALA A 318 -13.05 -17.01 2.23
CA ALA A 318 -13.87 -17.47 1.11
C ALA A 318 -13.04 -17.96 -0.09
N MET A 319 -11.81 -17.48 -0.24
CA MET A 319 -10.87 -17.93 -1.28
C MET A 319 -10.23 -19.28 -0.94
N GLY A 320 -10.35 -19.78 0.30
CA GLY A 320 -9.74 -21.05 0.71
C GLY A 320 -8.22 -21.03 0.75
N ILE A 321 -7.61 -19.84 0.84
CA ILE A 321 -6.15 -19.69 0.92
C ILE A 321 -5.67 -20.19 2.29
N PRO A 322 -4.75 -21.18 2.35
CA PRO A 322 -4.26 -21.64 3.61
C PRO A 322 -3.45 -20.54 4.33
N PRO A 323 -3.54 -20.45 5.67
CA PRO A 323 -2.73 -19.52 6.43
C PRO A 323 -1.23 -19.75 6.18
N ILE A 324 -0.49 -18.66 6.03
CA ILE A 324 0.97 -18.64 5.83
C ILE A 324 1.64 -18.70 7.21
N GLU A 325 2.70 -19.47 7.33
CA GLU A 325 3.51 -19.57 8.54
C GLU A 325 4.52 -18.44 8.70
#